data_a76d941bfa5adc72c525fa5877ebcc73
#
_entry.id   a76d941bfa5adc72c525fa5877ebcc73
#
_cell.length_a   1.000
_cell.length_b   1.000
_cell.length_c   1.000
_cell.angle_alpha   90.00
_cell.angle_beta   90.00
_cell.angle_gamma   90.00
#
_symmetry.space_group_name_H-M   'P 1'
#
loop_
_entity.id
_entity.type
_entity.pdbx_description
1 polymer ?
#
loop_
_entity_poly.entity_id
_entity_poly.type
_entity_poly.pdbx_seq_one_letter_code
_entity_poly.pdbx_strand_id
1 'polypeptide(L)'
;PTKSEWKTHGQHRLLQRVGEQFHWQNRGYASFDDFLSDLASRKRKQIRKERNAVTKENLTILTLTGTDIEEHHWDAFYRFYCNTSDRKWGSSYLKRAFFSLLSERAGDKVVLFMVENDQGPVAGALNLIGGDTLYGRNWGCDEHYKFLHFETCYYQAIQFAIEHKLNWVEAGAQGPHKLQRGYLPRRTYSLHWIADPGFRDAVEQFLADERRGIEREITYLGHHSPFRNRDND
;
A
#
# COMPACT_ATOMS: atom_id res chain seq x y z
N PRO A 1 11.46 12.53 -0.98
CA PRO A 1 11.59 13.77 -0.18
C PRO A 1 10.24 14.30 0.26
N THR A 2 10.22 15.06 1.34
CA THR A 2 9.08 15.89 1.74
C THR A 2 8.85 17.03 0.73
N LYS A 3 7.67 17.65 0.79
CA LYS A 3 7.37 18.82 -0.07
C LYS A 3 8.37 19.97 0.15
N SER A 4 8.86 20.15 1.37
CA SER A 4 9.85 21.18 1.70
C SER A 4 11.20 20.89 1.06
N GLU A 5 11.73 19.67 1.25
CA GLU A 5 12.98 19.22 0.62
C GLU A 5 12.90 19.28 -0.90
N TRP A 6 11.77 18.86 -1.48
CA TRP A 6 11.52 18.90 -2.91
C TRP A 6 11.60 20.32 -3.46
N LYS A 7 11.03 21.32 -2.76
CA LYS A 7 11.12 22.72 -3.13
C LYS A 7 12.54 23.26 -3.03
N THR A 8 13.23 22.97 -1.91
CA THR A 8 14.59 23.46 -1.67
C THR A 8 15.59 22.87 -2.67
N HIS A 9 15.56 21.58 -2.89
CA HIS A 9 16.52 20.91 -3.79
C HIS A 9 16.20 21.09 -5.28
N GLY A 10 14.98 21.43 -5.64
CA GLY A 10 14.64 21.83 -7.01
C GLY A 10 15.38 23.06 -7.50
N GLN A 11 15.93 23.88 -6.58
CA GLN A 11 16.80 25.03 -6.92
C GLN A 11 18.22 24.60 -7.34
N HIS A 12 18.60 23.34 -7.12
CA HIS A 12 19.94 22.80 -7.40
C HIS A 12 20.03 22.00 -8.72
N ARG A 13 19.37 22.46 -9.77
CA ARG A 13 19.35 21.81 -11.11
C ARG A 13 18.74 20.38 -11.11
N LEU A 14 17.99 20.01 -10.09
CA LEU A 14 17.25 18.75 -10.07
C LEU A 14 15.88 18.95 -10.69
N LEU A 15 15.49 18.05 -11.57
CA LEU A 15 14.15 18.03 -12.15
C LEU A 15 13.14 17.57 -11.10
N GLN A 16 12.09 18.35 -10.96
CA GLN A 16 11.05 18.12 -9.96
C GLN A 16 9.87 17.38 -10.55
N ARG A 17 9.57 16.18 -10.02
CA ARG A 17 8.39 15.40 -10.38
C ARG A 17 7.40 15.36 -9.24
N VAL A 18 6.11 15.45 -9.57
CA VAL A 18 5.00 15.14 -8.67
C VAL A 18 4.33 13.89 -9.23
N GLY A 19 4.17 12.88 -8.38
CA GLY A 19 3.36 11.71 -8.65
C GLY A 19 2.17 11.64 -7.72
N GLU A 20 1.40 10.56 -7.83
CA GLU A 20 0.35 10.26 -6.86
C GLU A 20 0.50 8.83 -6.32
N GLN A 21 0.06 8.66 -5.08
CA GLN A 21 -0.15 7.37 -4.45
C GLN A 21 -1.44 7.39 -3.65
N PHE A 22 -1.92 6.23 -3.27
CA PHE A 22 -3.13 6.08 -2.48
C PHE A 22 -2.78 5.78 -1.03
N HIS A 23 -3.11 6.70 -0.12
CA HIS A 23 -2.85 6.57 1.30
C HIS A 23 -4.16 6.56 2.08
N TRP A 24 -4.27 5.67 3.06
CA TRP A 24 -5.31 5.72 4.08
C TRP A 24 -4.80 6.52 5.27
N GLN A 25 -5.66 7.38 5.83
CA GLN A 25 -5.36 8.21 6.99
C GLN A 25 -6.19 7.76 8.19
N ASN A 26 -5.54 7.48 9.31
CA ASN A 26 -6.20 7.31 10.58
C ASN A 26 -6.68 8.68 11.09
N ARG A 27 -7.99 8.85 11.18
CA ARG A 27 -8.62 10.09 11.68
C ARG A 27 -8.96 9.99 13.18
N GLY A 28 -8.23 9.15 13.91
CA GLY A 28 -8.47 8.87 15.32
C GLY A 28 -9.50 7.77 15.54
N TYR A 29 -9.64 6.85 14.60
CA TYR A 29 -10.56 5.71 14.73
C TYR A 29 -10.15 4.80 15.88
N ALA A 30 -11.13 4.43 16.72
CA ALA A 30 -10.95 3.49 17.82
C ALA A 30 -11.02 2.03 17.37
N SER A 31 -11.67 1.75 16.24
CA SER A 31 -11.83 0.40 15.68
C SER A 31 -12.03 0.45 14.16
N PHE A 32 -11.94 -0.71 13.52
CA PHE A 32 -12.27 -0.85 12.10
C PHE A 32 -13.73 -0.51 11.80
N ASP A 33 -14.66 -0.83 12.71
CA ASP A 33 -16.08 -0.45 12.55
C ASP A 33 -16.30 1.05 12.68
N ASP A 34 -15.50 1.74 13.49
CA ASP A 34 -15.50 3.18 13.59
C ASP A 34 -15.06 3.82 12.25
N PHE A 35 -13.96 3.32 11.67
CA PHE A 35 -13.58 3.70 10.30
C PHE A 35 -14.70 3.44 9.29
N LEU A 36 -15.33 2.26 9.33
CA LEU A 36 -16.44 1.95 8.43
C LEU A 36 -17.61 2.93 8.62
N SER A 37 -17.84 3.41 9.83
CA SER A 37 -18.91 4.36 10.13
C SER A 37 -18.72 5.71 9.43
N ASP A 38 -17.48 6.13 9.17
CA ASP A 38 -17.13 7.37 8.46
C ASP A 38 -17.32 7.25 6.92
N LEU A 39 -17.52 6.04 6.41
CA LEU A 39 -17.78 5.81 4.99
C LEU A 39 -19.24 5.95 4.61
N ALA A 40 -19.50 6.36 3.36
CA ALA A 40 -20.83 6.33 2.76
C ALA A 40 -21.44 4.90 2.85
N SER A 41 -22.76 4.83 3.11
CA SER A 41 -23.46 3.56 3.40
C SER A 41 -23.20 2.45 2.36
N ARG A 42 -23.18 2.82 1.06
CA ARG A 42 -22.90 1.86 -0.02
C ARG A 42 -21.51 1.27 0.09
N LYS A 43 -20.50 2.09 0.41
CA LYS A 43 -19.09 1.65 0.53
C LYS A 43 -18.87 0.79 1.76
N ARG A 44 -19.44 1.17 2.89
CA ARG A 44 -19.46 0.38 4.13
C ARG A 44 -20.07 -1.01 3.89
N LYS A 45 -21.22 -1.09 3.22
CA LYS A 45 -21.88 -2.36 2.88
C LYS A 45 -21.01 -3.22 1.97
N GLN A 46 -20.32 -2.59 0.99
CA GLN A 46 -19.42 -3.29 0.08
C GLN A 46 -18.25 -3.90 0.82
N ILE A 47 -17.55 -3.14 1.68
CA ILE A 47 -16.40 -3.64 2.45
C ILE A 47 -16.83 -4.79 3.37
N ARG A 48 -17.94 -4.64 4.09
CA ARG A 48 -18.48 -5.75 4.93
C ARG A 48 -18.77 -7.00 4.12
N LYS A 49 -19.34 -6.86 2.92
CA LYS A 49 -19.58 -7.98 2.02
C LYS A 49 -18.28 -8.66 1.57
N GLU A 50 -17.26 -7.89 1.26
CA GLU A 50 -15.95 -8.41 0.84
C GLU A 50 -15.27 -9.16 1.99
N ARG A 51 -15.21 -8.60 3.20
CA ARG A 51 -14.67 -9.27 4.40
C ARG A 51 -15.44 -10.53 4.74
N ASN A 52 -16.78 -10.47 4.77
CA ASN A 52 -17.62 -11.62 5.03
C ASN A 52 -17.49 -12.74 3.97
N ALA A 53 -17.07 -12.41 2.75
CA ALA A 53 -16.82 -13.45 1.76
C ALA A 53 -15.53 -14.21 2.06
N VAL A 54 -14.50 -13.53 2.54
CA VAL A 54 -13.23 -14.17 2.94
C VAL A 54 -13.39 -14.98 4.21
N THR A 55 -14.16 -14.51 5.20
CA THR A 55 -14.42 -15.28 6.44
C THR A 55 -15.22 -16.58 6.24
N LYS A 56 -15.88 -16.75 5.08
CA LYS A 56 -16.57 -17.98 4.72
C LYS A 56 -15.66 -19.05 4.11
N GLU A 57 -14.50 -18.61 3.62
CA GLU A 57 -13.45 -19.54 3.22
C GLU A 57 -12.77 -20.08 4.49
N ASN A 58 -12.32 -21.32 4.46
CA ASN A 58 -11.59 -21.90 5.60
C ASN A 58 -10.15 -21.36 5.64
N LEU A 59 -10.02 -20.06 5.94
CA LEU A 59 -8.74 -19.32 5.95
C LEU A 59 -8.49 -18.67 7.30
N THR A 60 -7.27 -18.80 7.78
CA THR A 60 -6.73 -18.05 8.94
C THR A 60 -5.78 -16.97 8.47
N ILE A 61 -5.93 -15.76 8.97
CA ILE A 61 -5.00 -14.66 8.67
C ILE A 61 -4.18 -14.37 9.93
N LEU A 62 -2.88 -14.60 9.84
CA LEU A 62 -1.91 -14.36 10.89
C LEU A 62 -1.26 -12.99 10.67
N THR A 63 -1.13 -12.21 11.75
CA THR A 63 -0.33 -10.99 11.78
C THR A 63 0.98 -11.29 12.49
N LEU A 64 2.06 -11.42 11.73
CA LEU A 64 3.37 -11.79 12.23
C LEU A 64 4.29 -10.57 12.26
N THR A 65 4.99 -10.36 13.38
CA THR A 65 5.92 -9.24 13.59
C THR A 65 7.17 -9.72 14.32
N GLY A 66 8.30 -9.07 14.09
CA GLY A 66 9.52 -9.33 14.84
C GLY A 66 9.91 -10.82 14.84
N THR A 67 9.96 -11.40 16.02
CA THR A 67 10.35 -12.80 16.26
C THR A 67 9.28 -13.83 15.90
N ASP A 68 8.04 -13.40 15.64
CA ASP A 68 6.97 -14.30 15.20
C ASP A 68 7.23 -14.80 13.77
N ILE A 69 8.08 -14.09 13.02
CA ILE A 69 8.38 -14.42 11.64
C ILE A 69 9.56 -15.40 11.61
N GLU A 70 9.25 -16.67 11.38
CA GLU A 70 10.23 -17.75 11.26
C GLU A 70 10.63 -18.00 9.78
N GLU A 71 11.72 -18.77 9.57
CA GLU A 71 12.24 -19.05 8.23
C GLU A 71 11.20 -19.74 7.32
N HIS A 72 10.35 -20.62 7.85
CA HIS A 72 9.33 -21.28 7.04
C HIS A 72 8.26 -20.29 6.51
N HIS A 73 7.97 -19.19 7.24
CA HIS A 73 7.11 -18.12 6.75
C HIS A 73 7.75 -17.40 5.55
N TRP A 74 9.08 -17.18 5.61
CA TRP A 74 9.80 -16.60 4.50
C TRP A 74 9.91 -17.52 3.29
N ASP A 75 10.00 -18.84 3.48
CA ASP A 75 9.98 -19.81 2.39
C ASP A 75 8.66 -19.77 1.64
N ALA A 76 7.55 -19.74 2.38
CA ALA A 76 6.21 -19.60 1.81
C ALA A 76 6.05 -18.25 1.11
N PHE A 77 6.41 -17.15 1.77
CA PHE A 77 6.27 -15.81 1.20
C PHE A 77 7.13 -15.60 -0.04
N TYR A 78 8.35 -16.14 -0.08
CA TYR A 78 9.23 -16.07 -1.25
C TYR A 78 8.59 -16.78 -2.46
N ARG A 79 7.99 -17.94 -2.25
CA ARG A 79 7.24 -18.66 -3.29
C ARG A 79 6.10 -17.79 -3.85
N PHE A 80 5.29 -17.15 -2.98
CA PHE A 80 4.24 -16.23 -3.40
C PHE A 80 4.77 -15.00 -4.16
N TYR A 81 5.88 -14.45 -3.71
CA TYR A 81 6.56 -13.33 -4.36
C TYR A 81 7.01 -13.70 -5.78
N CYS A 82 7.65 -14.87 -5.96
CA CYS A 82 8.07 -15.37 -7.28
C CYS A 82 6.84 -15.59 -8.18
N ASN A 83 5.81 -16.28 -7.71
CA ASN A 83 4.58 -16.53 -8.48
C ASN A 83 3.91 -15.22 -8.98
N THR A 84 3.93 -14.18 -8.15
CA THR A 84 3.37 -12.88 -8.54
C THR A 84 4.23 -12.15 -9.56
N SER A 85 5.56 -12.25 -9.43
CA SER A 85 6.51 -11.64 -10.37
C SER A 85 6.42 -12.29 -11.75
N ASP A 86 6.39 -13.62 -11.80
CA ASP A 86 6.31 -14.39 -13.05
C ASP A 86 5.01 -14.11 -13.82
N ARG A 87 3.88 -13.99 -13.10
CA ARG A 87 2.59 -13.63 -13.71
C ARG A 87 2.57 -12.20 -14.31
N LYS A 88 3.46 -11.30 -13.87
CA LYS A 88 3.54 -9.91 -14.33
C LYS A 88 4.61 -9.65 -15.39
N TRP A 89 5.13 -10.67 -16.05
CA TRP A 89 6.17 -10.58 -17.10
C TRP A 89 7.52 -10.04 -16.58
N GLY A 90 7.81 -10.25 -15.31
CA GLY A 90 9.06 -9.86 -14.68
C GLY A 90 9.77 -11.05 -14.06
N SER A 91 11.06 -10.93 -13.82
CA SER A 91 11.79 -11.83 -12.94
C SER A 91 11.78 -11.27 -11.51
N SER A 92 11.73 -12.16 -10.51
CA SER A 92 11.88 -11.76 -9.11
C SER A 92 13.31 -11.23 -8.90
N TYR A 93 13.44 -9.95 -8.52
CA TYR A 93 14.75 -9.32 -8.29
C TYR A 93 15.27 -9.54 -6.86
N LEU A 94 14.39 -9.82 -5.89
CA LEU A 94 14.79 -10.19 -4.54
C LEU A 94 15.05 -11.69 -4.47
N LYS A 95 16.14 -12.07 -3.82
CA LYS A 95 16.48 -13.48 -3.55
C LYS A 95 15.90 -13.89 -2.19
N ARG A 96 15.72 -15.20 -1.97
CA ARG A 96 15.22 -15.73 -0.70
C ARG A 96 15.99 -15.20 0.52
N ALA A 97 17.31 -15.15 0.45
CA ALA A 97 18.18 -14.66 1.52
C ALA A 97 17.91 -13.20 1.93
N PHE A 98 17.31 -12.38 1.04
CA PHE A 98 16.93 -11.01 1.38
C PHE A 98 15.94 -10.99 2.55
N PHE A 99 14.99 -11.90 2.59
CA PHE A 99 13.93 -11.93 3.60
C PHE A 99 14.48 -12.35 4.98
N SER A 100 15.43 -13.30 5.04
CA SER A 100 16.14 -13.62 6.30
C SER A 100 16.95 -12.43 6.81
N LEU A 101 17.68 -11.74 5.91
CA LEU A 101 18.41 -10.52 6.27
C LEU A 101 17.49 -9.40 6.72
N LEU A 102 16.28 -9.29 6.14
CA LEU A 102 15.30 -8.30 6.54
C LEU A 102 14.83 -8.55 7.98
N SER A 103 14.54 -9.80 8.35
CA SER A 103 14.24 -10.17 9.75
C SER A 103 15.41 -9.86 10.68
N GLU A 104 16.63 -10.23 10.30
CA GLU A 104 17.83 -9.99 11.12
C GLU A 104 18.09 -8.50 11.37
N ARG A 105 17.95 -7.68 10.33
CA ARG A 105 18.38 -6.27 10.36
C ARG A 105 17.30 -5.28 10.71
N ALA A 106 16.03 -5.63 10.47
CA ALA A 106 14.88 -4.73 10.61
C ALA A 106 13.60 -5.47 11.02
N GLY A 107 13.71 -6.60 11.72
CA GLY A 107 12.55 -7.43 12.08
C GLY A 107 11.49 -6.66 12.87
N ASP A 108 11.89 -5.73 13.74
CA ASP A 108 11.00 -4.84 14.50
C ASP A 108 10.16 -3.89 13.62
N LYS A 109 10.53 -3.73 12.36
CA LYS A 109 9.82 -2.92 11.36
C LYS A 109 8.99 -3.74 10.39
N VAL A 110 9.08 -5.06 10.45
CA VAL A 110 8.38 -5.95 9.52
C VAL A 110 7.01 -6.32 10.06
N VAL A 111 5.99 -6.24 9.21
CA VAL A 111 4.65 -6.79 9.44
C VAL A 111 4.31 -7.68 8.25
N LEU A 112 4.20 -8.96 8.51
CA LEU A 112 3.83 -9.98 7.53
C LEU A 112 2.43 -10.49 7.83
N PHE A 113 1.47 -10.18 6.96
CA PHE A 113 0.18 -10.86 6.98
C PHE A 113 0.32 -12.17 6.22
N MET A 114 0.20 -13.28 6.92
CA MET A 114 0.23 -14.63 6.33
C MET A 114 -1.17 -15.21 6.34
N VAL A 115 -1.57 -15.79 5.22
CA VAL A 115 -2.88 -16.46 5.09
C VAL A 115 -2.66 -17.94 4.90
N GLU A 116 -3.37 -18.74 5.70
CA GLU A 116 -3.25 -20.18 5.73
C GLU A 116 -4.63 -20.84 5.58
N ASN A 117 -4.65 -21.99 4.95
CA ASN A 117 -5.74 -22.96 4.98
C ASN A 117 -5.30 -24.23 5.74
N ASP A 118 -6.11 -25.28 5.73
CA ASP A 118 -5.80 -26.54 6.43
C ASP A 118 -4.53 -27.25 5.90
N GLN A 119 -4.02 -26.86 4.73
CA GLN A 119 -2.81 -27.43 4.12
C GLN A 119 -1.56 -26.56 4.32
N GLY A 120 -1.72 -25.36 4.88
CA GLY A 120 -0.65 -24.40 5.19
C GLY A 120 -0.76 -23.05 4.48
N PRO A 121 0.34 -22.30 4.37
CA PRO A 121 0.34 -20.96 3.80
C PRO A 121 -0.04 -20.91 2.32
N VAL A 122 -1.02 -20.06 1.96
CA VAL A 122 -1.55 -19.89 0.59
C VAL A 122 -1.35 -18.48 0.04
N ALA A 123 -1.18 -17.47 0.91
CA ALA A 123 -0.95 -16.09 0.48
C ALA A 123 -0.25 -15.27 1.57
N GLY A 124 0.31 -14.12 1.19
CA GLY A 124 0.93 -13.22 2.15
C GLY A 124 1.11 -11.80 1.63
N ALA A 125 1.16 -10.85 2.58
CA ALA A 125 1.45 -9.45 2.30
C ALA A 125 2.55 -8.93 3.24
N LEU A 126 3.65 -8.51 2.67
CA LEU A 126 4.78 -7.89 3.37
C LEU A 126 4.54 -6.39 3.48
N ASN A 127 4.64 -5.88 4.69
CA ASN A 127 4.57 -4.46 5.00
C ASN A 127 5.77 -4.06 5.87
N LEU A 128 6.09 -2.77 5.88
CA LEU A 128 7.15 -2.20 6.71
C LEU A 128 6.60 -1.02 7.52
N ILE A 129 7.05 -0.89 8.77
CA ILE A 129 6.74 0.26 9.62
C ILE A 129 7.86 1.28 9.50
N GLY A 130 7.51 2.53 9.23
CA GLY A 130 8.43 3.65 9.25
C GLY A 130 7.78 4.87 9.89
N GLY A 131 8.29 5.31 11.05
CA GLY A 131 7.66 6.36 11.82
C GLY A 131 6.24 5.98 12.25
N ASP A 132 5.26 6.74 11.82
CA ASP A 132 3.83 6.55 12.08
C ASP A 132 3.06 5.95 10.90
N THR A 133 3.77 5.31 9.98
CA THR A 133 3.21 4.82 8.70
C THR A 133 3.49 3.34 8.49
N LEU A 134 2.48 2.61 8.02
CA LEU A 134 2.60 1.24 7.49
C LEU A 134 2.70 1.29 5.97
N TYR A 135 3.80 0.79 5.43
CA TYR A 135 4.09 0.76 4.00
C TYR A 135 3.82 -0.63 3.43
N GLY A 136 2.77 -0.79 2.65
CA GLY A 136 2.51 -2.01 1.89
C GLY A 136 3.56 -2.19 0.79
N ARG A 137 4.26 -3.35 0.78
CA ARG A 137 5.39 -3.56 -0.12
C ARG A 137 5.13 -4.63 -1.18
N ASN A 138 4.92 -5.86 -0.78
CA ASN A 138 4.74 -6.98 -1.69
C ASN A 138 3.54 -7.82 -1.27
N TRP A 139 2.83 -8.32 -2.25
CA TRP A 139 1.76 -9.30 -2.13
C TRP A 139 2.04 -10.48 -3.03
N GLY A 140 1.68 -11.67 -2.58
CA GLY A 140 1.67 -12.85 -3.43
C GLY A 140 0.73 -13.93 -2.89
N CYS A 141 0.36 -14.86 -3.76
CA CYS A 141 -0.48 -16.00 -3.42
C CYS A 141 -0.22 -17.17 -4.37
N ASP A 142 -0.42 -18.39 -3.89
CA ASP A 142 -0.44 -19.60 -4.70
C ASP A 142 -1.85 -19.86 -5.23
N GLU A 143 -2.87 -19.61 -4.40
CA GLU A 143 -4.27 -19.86 -4.70
C GLU A 143 -5.07 -18.57 -4.82
N HIS A 144 -6.10 -18.60 -5.64
CA HIS A 144 -6.97 -17.43 -5.86
C HIS A 144 -8.27 -17.55 -5.08
N TYR A 145 -8.38 -16.78 -4.01
CA TYR A 145 -9.61 -16.58 -3.25
C TYR A 145 -10.20 -15.20 -3.54
N LYS A 146 -11.52 -15.16 -3.73
CA LYS A 146 -12.22 -13.92 -4.03
C LYS A 146 -12.07 -12.90 -2.89
N PHE A 147 -11.62 -11.70 -3.22
CA PHE A 147 -11.39 -10.59 -2.29
C PHE A 147 -10.24 -10.76 -1.29
N LEU A 148 -9.53 -11.88 -1.27
CA LEU A 148 -8.43 -12.12 -0.34
C LEU A 148 -7.35 -11.05 -0.45
N HIS A 149 -6.99 -10.64 -1.67
CA HIS A 149 -6.05 -9.52 -1.88
C HIS A 149 -6.51 -8.24 -1.17
N PHE A 150 -7.80 -7.91 -1.21
CA PHE A 150 -8.32 -6.71 -0.55
C PHE A 150 -8.34 -6.86 0.96
N GLU A 151 -8.73 -8.02 1.46
CA GLU A 151 -8.69 -8.33 2.89
C GLU A 151 -7.27 -8.17 3.43
N THR A 152 -6.31 -8.86 2.82
CA THR A 152 -4.95 -8.92 3.34
C THR A 152 -4.16 -7.63 3.14
N CYS A 153 -4.24 -7.01 1.94
CA CYS A 153 -3.41 -5.83 1.62
C CYS A 153 -4.02 -4.51 2.09
N TYR A 154 -5.34 -4.44 2.31
CA TYR A 154 -5.99 -3.18 2.67
C TYR A 154 -6.70 -3.23 4.00
N TYR A 155 -7.55 -4.23 4.25
CA TYR A 155 -8.36 -4.22 5.48
C TYR A 155 -7.54 -4.62 6.70
N GLN A 156 -6.68 -5.62 6.59
CA GLN A 156 -5.76 -5.99 7.66
C GLN A 156 -4.74 -4.87 7.93
N ALA A 157 -4.24 -4.20 6.89
CA ALA A 157 -3.34 -3.07 7.04
C ALA A 157 -3.99 -1.88 7.77
N ILE A 158 -5.25 -1.55 7.44
CA ILE A 158 -6.03 -0.52 8.15
C ILE A 158 -6.27 -0.93 9.60
N GLN A 159 -6.70 -2.17 9.83
CA GLN A 159 -6.95 -2.68 11.16
C GLN A 159 -5.69 -2.63 12.03
N PHE A 160 -4.56 -3.12 11.52
CA PHE A 160 -3.26 -3.04 12.17
C PHE A 160 -2.88 -1.59 12.50
N ALA A 161 -3.04 -0.67 11.56
CA ALA A 161 -2.72 0.74 11.78
C ALA A 161 -3.58 1.38 12.87
N ILE A 162 -4.86 1.03 12.97
CA ILE A 162 -5.75 1.49 14.05
C ILE A 162 -5.27 0.94 15.41
N GLU A 163 -5.05 -0.37 15.49
CA GLU A 163 -4.63 -1.06 16.73
C GLU A 163 -3.28 -0.55 17.26
N HIS A 164 -2.34 -0.23 16.34
CA HIS A 164 -1.00 0.27 16.68
C HIS A 164 -0.90 1.80 16.66
N LYS A 165 -2.03 2.52 16.49
CA LYS A 165 -2.10 4.00 16.48
C LYS A 165 -1.19 4.63 15.43
N LEU A 166 -1.00 3.96 14.30
CA LEU A 166 -0.31 4.54 13.16
C LEU A 166 -1.23 5.54 12.46
N ASN A 167 -0.65 6.61 11.94
CA ASN A 167 -1.41 7.67 11.28
C ASN A 167 -1.71 7.35 9.81
N TRP A 168 -0.89 6.52 9.16
CA TRP A 168 -0.97 6.29 7.72
C TRP A 168 -0.80 4.83 7.34
N VAL A 169 -1.47 4.46 6.24
CA VAL A 169 -1.17 3.25 5.47
C VAL A 169 -0.94 3.65 4.02
N GLU A 170 0.23 3.34 3.48
CA GLU A 170 0.57 3.57 2.08
C GLU A 170 0.45 2.28 1.27
N ALA A 171 -0.39 2.30 0.23
CA ALA A 171 -0.66 1.12 -0.59
C ALA A 171 -0.10 1.24 -2.03
N GLY A 172 0.81 2.21 -2.27
CA GLY A 172 1.43 2.44 -3.57
C GLY A 172 0.54 3.15 -4.59
N ALA A 173 1.07 3.35 -5.81
CA ALA A 173 0.48 4.22 -6.84
C ALA A 173 -0.70 3.59 -7.61
N GLN A 174 -0.65 2.30 -7.89
CA GLN A 174 -1.60 1.69 -8.83
C GLN A 174 -2.92 1.29 -8.17
N GLY A 175 -4.02 1.50 -8.88
CA GLY A 175 -5.30 0.89 -8.63
C GLY A 175 -6.38 1.82 -8.07
N PRO A 176 -7.30 2.32 -8.91
CA PRO A 176 -8.43 3.16 -8.49
C PRO A 176 -9.39 2.44 -7.53
N HIS A 177 -9.33 1.09 -7.46
CA HIS A 177 -10.06 0.29 -6.48
C HIS A 177 -9.70 0.60 -5.03
N LYS A 178 -8.52 1.19 -4.76
CA LYS A 178 -8.09 1.63 -3.43
C LYS A 178 -8.95 2.77 -2.91
N LEU A 179 -9.33 3.70 -3.79
CA LEU A 179 -10.22 4.81 -3.45
C LEU A 179 -11.51 4.31 -2.80
N GLN A 180 -12.11 3.25 -3.36
CA GLN A 180 -13.35 2.68 -2.84
C GLN A 180 -13.23 2.11 -1.42
N ARG A 181 -12.01 1.93 -0.92
CA ARG A 181 -11.64 1.34 0.39
C ARG A 181 -11.06 2.35 1.38
N GLY A 182 -11.23 3.66 1.08
CA GLY A 182 -10.81 4.73 1.99
C GLY A 182 -9.38 5.23 1.78
N TYR A 183 -8.64 4.73 0.79
CA TYR A 183 -7.33 5.25 0.43
C TYR A 183 -7.50 6.43 -0.53
N LEU A 184 -7.15 7.61 -0.09
CA LEU A 184 -7.27 8.82 -0.89
C LEU A 184 -5.99 9.13 -1.68
N PRO A 185 -6.08 9.78 -2.84
CA PRO A 185 -4.92 10.18 -3.61
C PRO A 185 -4.11 11.22 -2.83
N ARG A 186 -2.79 11.03 -2.79
CA ARG A 186 -1.81 11.91 -2.14
C ARG A 186 -0.67 12.20 -3.09
N ARG A 187 -0.19 13.45 -3.06
CA ARG A 187 0.99 13.84 -3.81
C ARG A 187 2.23 13.15 -3.27
N THR A 188 3.03 12.61 -4.17
CA THR A 188 4.38 12.16 -3.89
C THR A 188 5.38 13.01 -4.66
N TYR A 189 6.58 13.15 -4.13
CA TYR A 189 7.58 14.05 -4.64
C TYR A 189 8.85 13.26 -4.96
N SER A 190 9.45 13.54 -6.12
CA SER A 190 10.75 12.99 -6.47
C SER A 190 11.60 14.02 -7.18
N LEU A 191 12.92 13.82 -7.12
CA LEU A 191 13.94 14.68 -7.71
C LEU A 191 14.83 13.83 -8.60
N HIS A 192 15.10 14.32 -9.79
CA HIS A 192 15.83 13.58 -10.80
C HIS A 192 17.00 14.41 -11.33
N TRP A 193 18.16 13.79 -11.40
CA TRP A 193 19.33 14.33 -12.08
C TRP A 193 19.53 13.59 -13.40
N ILE A 194 19.71 14.34 -14.48
CA ILE A 194 19.95 13.81 -15.83
C ILE A 194 21.21 14.48 -16.38
N ALA A 195 22.19 13.65 -16.76
CA ALA A 195 23.49 14.12 -17.22
C ALA A 195 23.43 14.78 -18.61
N ASP A 196 22.71 14.16 -19.56
CA ASP A 196 22.59 14.67 -20.92
C ASP A 196 21.69 15.90 -20.94
N PRO A 197 22.17 17.06 -21.46
CA PRO A 197 21.38 18.29 -21.45
C PRO A 197 20.12 18.23 -22.34
N GLY A 198 20.24 17.64 -23.53
CA GLY A 198 19.10 17.55 -24.47
C GLY A 198 17.99 16.66 -23.92
N PHE A 199 18.35 15.50 -23.36
CA PHE A 199 17.39 14.63 -22.70
C PHE A 199 16.79 15.28 -21.44
N ARG A 200 17.61 15.99 -20.67
CA ARG A 200 17.14 16.74 -19.51
C ARG A 200 16.08 17.77 -19.88
N ASP A 201 16.30 18.55 -20.91
CA ASP A 201 15.35 19.59 -21.36
C ASP A 201 14.03 18.98 -21.83
N ALA A 202 14.08 17.87 -22.59
CA ALA A 202 12.90 17.14 -23.01
C ALA A 202 12.10 16.59 -21.81
N VAL A 203 12.78 16.02 -20.81
CA VAL A 203 12.14 15.53 -19.58
C VAL A 203 11.55 16.68 -18.75
N GLU A 204 12.21 17.82 -18.68
CA GLU A 204 11.72 19.01 -17.95
C GLU A 204 10.39 19.51 -18.52
N GLN A 205 10.27 19.58 -19.85
CA GLN A 205 9.03 19.94 -20.54
C GLN A 205 7.92 18.91 -20.26
N PHE A 206 8.23 17.62 -20.39
CA PHE A 206 7.28 16.54 -20.07
C PHE A 206 6.77 16.62 -18.61
N LEU A 207 7.67 16.84 -17.63
CA LEU A 207 7.32 16.95 -16.23
C LEU A 207 6.43 18.15 -15.91
N ALA A 208 6.56 19.24 -16.68
CA ALA A 208 5.67 20.40 -16.52
C ALA A 208 4.22 20.04 -16.88
N ASP A 209 4.02 19.26 -17.95
CA ASP A 209 2.70 18.80 -18.37
C ASP A 209 2.15 17.70 -17.46
N GLU A 210 3.00 16.74 -17.06
CA GLU A 210 2.65 15.67 -16.14
C GLU A 210 2.14 16.24 -14.81
N ARG A 211 2.83 17.23 -14.22
CA ARG A 211 2.39 17.88 -12.97
C ARG A 211 0.97 18.44 -13.09
N ARG A 212 0.64 19.12 -14.21
CA ARG A 212 -0.72 19.63 -14.44
C ARG A 212 -1.76 18.52 -14.56
N GLY A 213 -1.37 17.39 -15.16
CA GLY A 213 -2.21 16.19 -15.26
C GLY A 213 -2.51 15.59 -13.90
N ILE A 214 -1.48 15.34 -13.11
CA ILE A 214 -1.59 14.76 -11.75
C ILE A 214 -2.44 15.64 -10.82
N GLU A 215 -2.27 16.97 -10.86
CA GLU A 215 -3.10 17.87 -10.04
C GLU A 215 -4.59 17.77 -10.38
N ARG A 216 -4.92 17.69 -11.67
CA ARG A 216 -6.31 17.48 -12.12
C ARG A 216 -6.84 16.13 -11.69
N GLU A 217 -6.04 15.07 -11.79
CA GLU A 217 -6.42 13.71 -11.41
C GLU A 217 -6.68 13.61 -9.90
N ILE A 218 -5.79 14.13 -9.05
CA ILE A 218 -5.97 14.17 -7.60
C ILE A 218 -7.25 14.92 -7.22
N THR A 219 -7.51 16.05 -7.87
CA THR A 219 -8.74 16.83 -7.63
C THR A 219 -9.98 16.03 -8.04
N TYR A 220 -9.97 15.43 -9.22
CA TYR A 220 -11.07 14.61 -9.72
C TYR A 220 -11.36 13.42 -8.79
N LEU A 221 -10.32 12.66 -8.41
CA LEU A 221 -10.46 11.52 -7.50
C LEU A 221 -10.91 11.95 -6.09
N GLY A 222 -10.49 13.14 -5.65
CA GLY A 222 -10.93 13.71 -4.38
C GLY A 222 -12.45 13.92 -4.30
N HIS A 223 -13.08 14.32 -5.41
CA HIS A 223 -14.55 14.44 -5.50
C HIS A 223 -15.28 13.09 -5.45
N HIS A 224 -14.57 11.98 -5.70
CA HIS A 224 -15.12 10.62 -5.63
C HIS A 224 -14.74 9.90 -4.33
N SER A 225 -14.43 10.67 -3.29
CA SER A 225 -14.12 10.15 -1.96
C SER A 225 -15.22 9.19 -1.46
N PRO A 226 -14.87 8.06 -0.85
CA PRO A 226 -15.83 7.11 -0.30
C PRO A 226 -16.40 7.55 1.06
N PHE A 227 -15.85 8.61 1.66
CA PHE A 227 -16.28 9.13 2.95
C PHE A 227 -17.60 9.90 2.82
N ARG A 228 -18.31 10.03 3.94
CA ARG A 228 -19.53 10.85 4.00
C ARG A 228 -19.17 12.32 3.78
N ASN A 229 -20.00 13.02 3.04
CA ASN A 229 -19.95 14.48 3.03
C ASN A 229 -20.52 14.98 4.36
N ARG A 230 -19.68 15.57 5.19
CA ARG A 230 -20.09 16.15 6.49
C ARG A 230 -20.77 17.52 6.34
N ASP A 231 -20.82 18.07 5.13
CA ASP A 231 -21.40 19.40 4.86
C ASP A 231 -22.92 19.37 4.60
N ASN A 232 -23.56 18.19 4.76
CA ASN A 232 -25.01 18.01 4.52
C ASN A 232 -25.79 17.44 5.73
N ASP A 233 -25.24 17.50 6.96
CA ASP A 233 -25.97 17.16 8.19
C ASP A 233 -26.15 18.37 9.08
#